data_615d0e4d3536e3c2947afa529a977100
#
_entry.id   615d0e4d3536e3c2947afa529a977100
#
_cell.length_a   1.000
_cell.length_b   1.000
_cell.length_c   1.000
_cell.angle_alpha   90.00
_cell.angle_beta   90.00
_cell.angle_gamma   90.00
#
_symmetry.space_group_name_H-M   'P 1'
#
loop_
_entity.id
_entity.type
_entity.pdbx_description
1 polymer ?
#
loop_
_entity_poly.entity_id
_entity_poly.type
_entity_poly.pdbx_seq_one_letter_code
_entity_poly.pdbx_strand_id
1 'polypeptide(L)'
;MATSTQIDNLLNTKQKKLSFFQNLILVATADGYVDEMESDFLVMIGDQLGLTEEDTTPIADNLATLSFIVPEEGLQRTMELQTLVMMVVQDGKVEEREYNLCLDYTRRIGYSKEMLDNLIAELTKNEA
;
A
#
# COMPACT_ATOMS: atom_id res chain seq x y z
N MET A 1 -0.48 -6.94 -18.88
CA MET A 1 -0.28 -5.55 -18.50
C MET A 1 1.08 -5.35 -17.87
N ALA A 2 1.75 -4.25 -18.20
CA ALA A 2 3.10 -3.99 -17.70
C ALA A 2 3.14 -3.91 -16.18
N THR A 3 2.12 -3.30 -15.54
CA THR A 3 2.08 -3.15 -14.10
C THR A 3 2.05 -4.49 -13.37
N SER A 4 1.21 -5.43 -13.84
CA SER A 4 1.14 -6.76 -13.24
C SER A 4 2.47 -7.49 -13.35
N THR A 5 3.14 -7.37 -14.50
CA THR A 5 4.43 -8.01 -14.72
C THR A 5 5.49 -7.44 -13.78
N GLN A 6 5.48 -6.11 -13.57
CA GLN A 6 6.42 -5.48 -12.65
C GLN A 6 6.19 -5.93 -11.21
N ILE A 7 4.94 -6.01 -10.80
CA ILE A 7 4.59 -6.48 -9.45
C ILE A 7 5.07 -7.92 -9.28
N ASP A 8 4.80 -8.79 -10.24
CA ASP A 8 5.21 -10.19 -10.16
C ASP A 8 6.72 -10.35 -10.08
N ASN A 9 7.47 -9.51 -10.82
CA ASN A 9 8.93 -9.56 -10.80
C ASN A 9 9.52 -9.08 -9.48
N LEU A 10 8.94 -8.03 -8.90
CA LEU A 10 9.42 -7.45 -7.65
C LEU A 10 8.97 -8.25 -6.43
N LEU A 11 7.76 -8.80 -6.49
CA LEU A 11 7.19 -9.58 -5.39
C LEU A 11 7.19 -11.05 -5.80
N ASN A 12 8.39 -11.62 -5.93
CA ASN A 12 8.55 -12.96 -6.48
C ASN A 12 8.49 -14.09 -5.45
N THR A 13 8.18 -13.78 -4.20
CA THR A 13 7.96 -14.78 -3.15
C THR A 13 6.64 -14.49 -2.45
N LYS A 14 6.04 -15.53 -1.87
CA LYS A 14 4.81 -15.35 -1.11
C LYS A 14 5.02 -14.42 0.08
N GLN A 15 6.17 -14.49 0.73
CA GLN A 15 6.46 -13.64 1.86
C GLN A 15 6.50 -12.17 1.47
N LYS A 16 7.11 -11.84 0.33
CA LYS A 16 7.14 -10.46 -0.17
C LYS A 16 5.72 -9.96 -0.48
N LYS A 17 4.89 -10.82 -1.06
CA LYS A 17 3.50 -10.47 -1.37
C LYS A 17 2.70 -10.20 -0.09
N LEU A 18 2.87 -11.04 0.92
CA LEU A 18 2.19 -10.86 2.20
C LEU A 18 2.66 -9.59 2.91
N SER A 19 3.97 -9.31 2.88
CA SER A 19 4.52 -8.10 3.48
C SER A 19 3.96 -6.84 2.83
N PHE A 20 3.88 -6.86 1.51
CA PHE A 20 3.29 -5.74 0.76
C PHE A 20 1.82 -5.54 1.12
N PHE A 21 1.05 -6.63 1.13
CA PHE A 21 -0.36 -6.57 1.46
C PHE A 21 -0.57 -6.06 2.89
N GLN A 22 0.27 -6.51 3.82
CA GLN A 22 0.23 -6.03 5.21
C GLN A 22 0.42 -4.52 5.29
N ASN A 23 1.39 -3.99 4.54
CA ASN A 23 1.65 -2.54 4.54
C ASN A 23 0.44 -1.77 4.00
N LEU A 24 -0.21 -2.28 2.95
CA LEU A 24 -1.39 -1.65 2.39
C LEU A 24 -2.55 -1.62 3.40
N ILE A 25 -2.81 -2.76 4.03
CA ILE A 25 -3.96 -2.85 4.93
C ILE A 25 -3.75 -2.02 6.21
N LEU A 26 -2.50 -1.88 6.65
CA LEU A 26 -2.20 -1.02 7.81
C LEU A 26 -2.58 0.43 7.53
N VAL A 27 -2.31 0.92 6.33
CA VAL A 27 -2.70 2.29 5.96
C VAL A 27 -4.21 2.38 5.76
N ALA A 28 -4.81 1.41 5.11
CA ALA A 28 -6.25 1.43 4.82
C ALA A 28 -7.09 1.45 6.08
N THR A 29 -6.60 0.86 7.18
CA THR A 29 -7.35 0.77 8.44
C THR A 29 -6.99 1.87 9.43
N ALA A 30 -6.27 2.90 9.00
CA ALA A 30 -5.79 3.96 9.88
C ALA A 30 -6.91 4.67 10.63
N ASP A 31 -8.07 4.82 10.01
CA ASP A 31 -9.24 5.50 10.60
C ASP A 31 -10.13 4.58 11.42
N GLY A 32 -9.76 3.32 11.54
CA GLY A 32 -10.56 2.34 12.25
C GLY A 32 -11.55 1.60 11.37
N TYR A 33 -11.67 1.97 10.10
CA TYR A 33 -12.48 1.24 9.13
C TYR A 33 -11.91 1.44 7.73
N VAL A 34 -12.32 0.55 6.82
CA VAL A 34 -11.89 0.60 5.42
C VAL A 34 -13.11 0.99 4.59
N ASP A 35 -13.01 2.08 3.81
CA ASP A 35 -14.12 2.46 2.95
C ASP A 35 -14.25 1.51 1.77
N GLU A 36 -15.37 1.62 1.04
CA GLU A 36 -15.68 0.69 -0.06
C GLU A 36 -14.63 0.73 -1.17
N MET A 37 -14.15 1.92 -1.53
CA MET A 37 -13.16 2.05 -2.59
C MET A 37 -11.83 1.44 -2.19
N GLU A 38 -11.41 1.64 -0.95
CA GLU A 38 -10.19 1.04 -0.44
C GLU A 38 -10.32 -0.47 -0.32
N SER A 39 -11.49 -0.95 0.11
CA SER A 39 -11.76 -2.38 0.19
C SER A 39 -11.66 -3.03 -1.19
N ASP A 40 -12.28 -2.41 -2.20
CA ASP A 40 -12.22 -2.90 -3.58
C ASP A 40 -10.79 -2.91 -4.10
N PHE A 41 -10.02 -1.88 -3.79
CA PHE A 41 -8.61 -1.80 -4.18
C PHE A 41 -7.80 -2.94 -3.55
N LEU A 42 -8.02 -3.22 -2.27
CA LEU A 42 -7.31 -4.29 -1.57
C LEU A 42 -7.67 -5.65 -2.16
N VAL A 43 -8.94 -5.88 -2.48
CA VAL A 43 -9.37 -7.13 -3.12
C VAL A 43 -8.68 -7.29 -4.47
N MET A 44 -8.64 -6.23 -5.27
CA MET A 44 -7.98 -6.27 -6.57
C MET A 44 -6.49 -6.62 -6.43
N ILE A 45 -5.80 -5.97 -5.50
CA ILE A 45 -4.38 -6.24 -5.29
C ILE A 45 -4.17 -7.67 -4.80
N GLY A 46 -4.99 -8.13 -3.84
CA GLY A 46 -4.90 -9.50 -3.35
C GLY A 46 -5.05 -10.51 -4.47
N ASP A 47 -6.02 -10.29 -5.36
CA ASP A 47 -6.23 -11.17 -6.52
C ASP A 47 -5.03 -11.14 -7.47
N GLN A 48 -4.48 -9.96 -7.75
CA GLN A 48 -3.31 -9.85 -8.62
C GLN A 48 -2.10 -10.57 -8.04
N LEU A 49 -1.97 -10.57 -6.72
CA LEU A 49 -0.88 -11.24 -6.02
C LEU A 49 -1.13 -12.73 -5.84
N GLY A 50 -2.34 -13.20 -6.13
CA GLY A 50 -2.70 -14.60 -5.92
C GLY A 50 -2.87 -14.98 -4.46
N LEU A 51 -3.17 -14.02 -3.60
CA LEU A 51 -3.40 -14.27 -2.18
C LEU A 51 -4.82 -14.74 -1.94
N THR A 52 -4.98 -15.70 -1.03
CA THR A 52 -6.29 -16.24 -0.64
C THR A 52 -6.72 -15.68 0.70
N GLU A 53 -7.98 -15.94 1.09
CA GLU A 53 -8.45 -15.56 2.41
C GLU A 53 -7.60 -16.19 3.52
N GLU A 54 -7.14 -17.42 3.31
CA GLU A 54 -6.26 -18.09 4.27
C GLU A 54 -4.97 -17.30 4.48
N ASP A 55 -4.48 -16.66 3.43
CA ASP A 55 -3.27 -15.85 3.49
C ASP A 55 -3.52 -14.51 4.18
N THR A 56 -4.66 -13.87 3.92
CA THR A 56 -4.91 -12.50 4.35
C THR A 56 -5.62 -12.39 5.70
N THR A 57 -6.40 -13.41 6.10
CA THR A 57 -7.12 -13.39 7.38
C THR A 57 -6.19 -13.21 8.58
N PRO A 58 -5.04 -13.92 8.68
CA PRO A 58 -4.14 -13.70 9.82
C PRO A 58 -3.62 -12.27 9.91
N ILE A 59 -3.43 -11.60 8.77
CA ILE A 59 -3.02 -10.20 8.77
C ILE A 59 -4.14 -9.33 9.34
N ALA A 60 -5.35 -9.50 8.82
CA ALA A 60 -6.49 -8.72 9.27
C ALA A 60 -6.79 -8.92 10.76
N ASP A 61 -6.62 -10.14 11.25
CA ASP A 61 -6.93 -10.47 12.63
C ASP A 61 -5.90 -9.94 13.62
N ASN A 62 -4.71 -9.57 13.16
CA ASN A 62 -3.60 -9.16 14.03
C ASN A 62 -3.12 -7.74 13.78
N LEU A 63 -3.91 -6.89 13.14
CA LEU A 63 -3.50 -5.54 12.76
C LEU A 63 -2.96 -4.71 13.93
N ALA A 64 -3.55 -4.87 15.11
CA ALA A 64 -3.15 -4.08 16.27
C ALA A 64 -1.70 -4.36 16.71
N THR A 65 -1.15 -5.51 16.35
CA THR A 65 0.21 -5.92 16.74
C THR A 65 1.21 -5.85 15.59
N LEU A 66 0.74 -5.53 14.37
CA LEU A 66 1.60 -5.50 13.19
C LEU A 66 2.16 -4.11 12.94
N SER A 67 3.30 -4.05 12.27
CA SER A 67 3.90 -2.79 11.86
C SER A 67 4.35 -2.91 10.41
N PHE A 68 4.79 -1.79 9.82
CA PHE A 68 5.28 -1.80 8.45
C PHE A 68 6.51 -2.70 8.31
N ILE A 69 6.56 -3.42 7.20
CA ILE A 69 7.70 -4.24 6.83
C ILE A 69 8.42 -3.52 5.70
N VAL A 70 9.66 -3.09 5.95
CA VAL A 70 10.43 -2.31 4.98
C VAL A 70 11.07 -3.24 3.97
N PRO A 71 10.77 -3.08 2.65
CA PRO A 71 11.42 -3.88 1.63
C PRO A 71 12.92 -3.59 1.54
N GLU A 72 13.70 -4.59 1.19
CA GLU A 72 15.14 -4.42 1.07
C GLU A 72 15.55 -3.75 -0.23
N GLU A 73 14.82 -3.98 -1.32
CA GLU A 73 15.17 -3.47 -2.63
C GLU A 73 14.54 -2.12 -2.91
N GLY A 74 15.33 -1.21 -3.52
CA GLY A 74 14.87 0.14 -3.81
C GLY A 74 13.70 0.21 -4.75
N LEU A 75 13.70 -0.62 -5.81
CA LEU A 75 12.57 -0.63 -6.75
C LEU A 75 11.29 -1.10 -6.08
N GLN A 76 11.39 -2.07 -5.19
CA GLN A 76 10.22 -2.54 -4.45
C GLN A 76 9.71 -1.44 -3.50
N ARG A 77 10.61 -0.70 -2.84
CA ARG A 77 10.22 0.41 -1.98
C ARG A 77 9.42 1.46 -2.75
N THR A 78 9.93 1.84 -3.92
CA THR A 78 9.25 2.83 -4.77
C THR A 78 7.89 2.33 -5.22
N MET A 79 7.82 1.10 -5.70
CA MET A 79 6.56 0.52 -6.17
C MET A 79 5.54 0.44 -5.04
N GLU A 80 5.95 0.02 -3.85
CA GLU A 80 5.03 -0.09 -2.72
C GLU A 80 4.51 1.29 -2.30
N LEU A 81 5.39 2.29 -2.26
CA LEU A 81 4.96 3.65 -1.92
C LEU A 81 3.96 4.19 -2.94
N GLN A 82 4.23 4.00 -4.23
CA GLN A 82 3.29 4.42 -5.27
C GLN A 82 1.94 3.75 -5.11
N THR A 83 1.93 2.46 -4.81
CA THR A 83 0.69 1.71 -4.63
C THR A 83 -0.08 2.18 -3.41
N LEU A 84 0.62 2.45 -2.29
CA LEU A 84 0.00 3.00 -1.09
C LEU A 84 -0.68 4.34 -1.39
N VAL A 85 0.01 5.22 -2.10
CA VAL A 85 -0.54 6.52 -2.44
C VAL A 85 -1.74 6.36 -3.38
N MET A 86 -1.65 5.48 -4.37
CA MET A 86 -2.78 5.21 -5.26
C MET A 86 -4.02 4.78 -4.48
N MET A 87 -3.82 3.94 -3.46
CA MET A 87 -4.93 3.48 -2.64
C MET A 87 -5.58 4.63 -1.86
N VAL A 88 -4.78 5.47 -1.22
CA VAL A 88 -5.33 6.51 -0.36
C VAL A 88 -5.93 7.69 -1.12
N VAL A 89 -5.61 7.85 -2.41
CA VAL A 89 -6.20 8.93 -3.22
C VAL A 89 -7.39 8.46 -4.06
N GLN A 90 -7.86 7.24 -3.87
CA GLN A 90 -8.92 6.66 -4.69
C GLN A 90 -10.19 7.52 -4.75
N ASP A 91 -10.56 8.14 -3.64
CA ASP A 91 -11.77 8.97 -3.58
C ASP A 91 -11.47 10.46 -3.77
N GLY A 92 -10.25 10.81 -4.16
CA GLY A 92 -9.84 12.20 -4.35
C GLY A 92 -9.47 12.92 -3.07
N LYS A 93 -9.49 12.25 -1.95
CA LYS A 93 -9.13 12.82 -0.65
C LYS A 93 -8.10 11.95 0.03
N VAL A 94 -7.22 12.59 0.82
CA VAL A 94 -6.28 11.86 1.66
C VAL A 94 -6.61 12.21 3.11
N GLU A 95 -7.06 11.22 3.85
CA GLU A 95 -7.37 11.41 5.27
C GLU A 95 -6.09 11.67 6.06
N GLU A 96 -6.20 12.50 7.09
CA GLU A 96 -5.03 12.89 7.87
C GLU A 96 -4.30 11.69 8.46
N ARG A 97 -5.03 10.72 9.01
CA ARG A 97 -4.42 9.53 9.60
C ARG A 97 -3.73 8.66 8.55
N GLU A 98 -4.34 8.53 7.39
CA GLU A 98 -3.73 7.80 6.27
C GLU A 98 -2.48 8.50 5.78
N TYR A 99 -2.53 9.83 5.66
CA TYR A 99 -1.36 10.60 5.27
C TYR A 99 -0.21 10.41 6.26
N ASN A 100 -0.50 10.47 7.55
CA ASN A 100 0.52 10.31 8.58
C ASN A 100 1.16 8.94 8.55
N LEU A 101 0.39 7.88 8.27
CA LEU A 101 0.95 6.55 8.13
C LEU A 101 1.77 6.41 6.85
N CYS A 102 1.31 7.01 5.75
CA CYS A 102 2.10 7.05 4.51
C CYS A 102 3.43 7.77 4.73
N LEU A 103 3.41 8.86 5.49
CA LEU A 103 4.62 9.61 5.80
C LEU A 103 5.58 8.77 6.66
N ASP A 104 5.05 8.06 7.66
CA ASP A 104 5.85 7.17 8.47
C ASP A 104 6.51 6.10 7.60
N TYR A 105 5.73 5.47 6.73
CA TYR A 105 6.25 4.47 5.80
C TYR A 105 7.32 5.08 4.87
N THR A 106 7.04 6.27 4.32
CA THR A 106 7.95 6.97 3.43
C THR A 106 9.31 7.17 4.08
N ARG A 107 9.31 7.61 5.34
CA ARG A 107 10.55 7.83 6.09
C ARG A 107 11.27 6.53 6.38
N ARG A 108 10.54 5.46 6.68
CA ARG A 108 11.14 4.15 6.96
C ARG A 108 11.85 3.57 5.76
N ILE A 109 11.36 3.85 4.54
CA ILE A 109 12.02 3.37 3.32
C ILE A 109 13.11 4.33 2.83
N GLY A 110 13.38 5.40 3.57
CA GLY A 110 14.48 6.30 3.28
C GLY A 110 14.15 7.47 2.37
N TYR A 111 12.87 7.79 2.20
CA TYR A 111 12.45 8.89 1.34
C TYR A 111 11.95 10.08 2.17
N SER A 112 11.80 11.23 1.51
CA SER A 112 11.42 12.47 2.18
C SER A 112 9.93 12.74 2.11
N LYS A 113 9.46 13.63 3.00
CA LYS A 113 8.09 14.13 2.96
C LYS A 113 7.79 14.77 1.61
N GLU A 114 8.77 15.50 1.06
CA GLU A 114 8.60 16.17 -0.23
C GLU A 114 8.29 15.16 -1.34
N MET A 115 8.95 14.03 -1.33
CA MET A 115 8.70 12.99 -2.33
C MET A 115 7.28 12.45 -2.20
N LEU A 116 6.81 12.22 -0.98
CA LEU A 116 5.43 11.77 -0.74
C LEU A 116 4.43 12.81 -1.25
N ASP A 117 4.65 14.08 -0.90
CA ASP A 117 3.74 15.15 -1.31
C ASP A 117 3.68 15.30 -2.82
N ASN A 118 4.83 15.14 -3.50
CA ASN A 118 4.89 15.19 -4.96
C ASN A 118 4.13 14.04 -5.60
N LEU A 119 4.25 12.83 -5.03
CA LEU A 119 3.50 11.67 -5.53
C LEU A 119 2.00 11.88 -5.40
N ILE A 120 1.56 12.38 -4.26
CA ILE A 120 0.14 12.65 -4.04
C ILE A 120 -0.36 13.67 -5.06
N ALA A 121 0.41 14.74 -5.28
CA ALA A 121 0.03 15.78 -6.23
C ALA A 121 -0.05 15.23 -7.65
N GLU A 122 0.91 14.41 -8.06
CA GLU A 122 0.88 13.83 -9.41
C GLU A 122 -0.30 12.90 -9.62
N LEU A 123 -0.60 12.05 -8.64
CA LEU A 123 -1.68 11.08 -8.78
C LEU A 123 -3.05 11.75 -8.73
N THR A 124 -3.22 12.77 -7.90
CA THR A 124 -4.49 13.51 -7.85
C THR A 124 -4.68 14.39 -9.07
N LYS A 125 -3.60 14.94 -9.61
CA LYS A 125 -3.65 15.76 -10.81
C LYS A 125 -4.12 14.95 -12.01
N ASN A 126 -3.68 13.69 -12.10
CA ASN A 126 -4.04 12.84 -13.24
C ASN A 126 -5.50 12.41 -13.22
N GLU A 127 -6.18 12.56 -12.09
CA GLU A 127 -7.60 12.22 -11.98
C GLU A 127 -8.52 13.34 -12.48
N ALA A 128 -7.99 14.52 -12.62
CA ALA A 128 -8.77 15.64 -13.15
C ALA A 128 -8.97 15.49 -14.65
#